data_afbac2f9e44e2a5c72b76df646fd3d36
#
_entry.id   afbac2f9e44e2a5c72b76df646fd3d36
#
_cell.length_a   1.000
_cell.length_b   1.000
_cell.length_c   1.000
_cell.angle_alpha   90.00
_cell.angle_beta   90.00
_cell.angle_gamma   90.00
#
_symmetry.space_group_name_H-M   'P 1'
#
loop_
_entity.id
_entity.type
_entity.pdbx_description
1 polymer ?
#
loop_
_entity_poly.entity_id
_entity_poly.type
_entity_poly.pdbx_seq_one_letter_code
_entity_poly.pdbx_strand_id
1 'polypeptide(L)'
;SDVYKRQVYTKIYTKYSTNSVEKINNNVKITAILVTSIIAAFNILQLMFLILAILKPDSTTFTDNVPFIINTVMGLMLIIAGNFLPKTKRNSFIGVKTSWTQSSDLAWYESNRAGGIAFVVTGALTIIESSFIKGINSTFIMVAILLISIAVAYIYAYVKVKKSA
;
A
#
# COMPACT_ATOMS: atom_id res chain seq x y z
N SER A 1 -4.62 16.74 47.66
CA SER A 1 -4.48 17.35 46.33
C SER A 1 -3.43 16.66 45.43
N ASP A 2 -2.28 16.24 45.98
CA ASP A 2 -1.19 15.64 45.19
C ASP A 2 -1.42 14.18 44.80
N VAL A 3 -2.15 13.43 45.61
CA VAL A 3 -2.51 12.02 45.32
C VAL A 3 -3.41 11.95 44.12
N TYR A 4 -4.35 12.88 43.95
CA TYR A 4 -5.25 12.93 42.80
C TYR A 4 -4.52 13.30 41.51
N LYS A 5 -3.58 14.24 41.56
CA LYS A 5 -2.73 14.58 40.44
C LYS A 5 -1.86 13.38 39.99
N ARG A 6 -1.24 12.67 40.93
CA ARG A 6 -0.46 11.46 40.64
C ARG A 6 -1.32 10.37 40.00
N GLN A 7 -2.54 10.13 40.50
CA GLN A 7 -3.43 9.14 39.89
C GLN A 7 -3.86 9.53 38.48
N VAL A 8 -4.14 10.80 38.21
CA VAL A 8 -4.48 11.31 36.88
C VAL A 8 -3.27 11.19 35.95
N TYR A 9 -2.07 11.61 36.39
CA TYR A 9 -0.84 11.47 35.61
C TYR A 9 -0.52 9.99 35.32
N THR A 10 -0.67 9.09 36.29
CA THR A 10 -0.42 7.66 36.08
C THR A 10 -1.43 7.06 35.10
N LYS A 11 -2.71 7.40 35.19
CA LYS A 11 -3.75 6.97 34.22
C LYS A 11 -3.51 7.50 32.82
N ILE A 12 -3.09 8.77 32.71
CA ILE A 12 -2.77 9.37 31.40
C ILE A 12 -1.51 8.69 30.83
N TYR A 13 -0.46 8.52 31.65
CA TYR A 13 0.80 7.93 31.20
C TYR A 13 0.63 6.46 30.81
N THR A 14 -0.09 5.64 31.57
CA THR A 14 -0.40 4.25 31.19
C THR A 14 -1.26 4.18 29.93
N LYS A 15 -2.26 5.03 29.79
CA LYS A 15 -3.09 5.10 28.56
C LYS A 15 -2.29 5.51 27.34
N TYR A 16 -1.36 6.46 27.47
CA TYR A 16 -0.48 6.89 26.35
C TYR A 16 0.60 5.85 26.04
N SER A 17 1.20 5.21 27.05
CA SER A 17 2.22 4.18 26.84
C SER A 17 1.62 2.90 26.24
N THR A 18 0.47 2.44 26.73
CA THR A 18 -0.23 1.27 26.17
C THR A 18 -0.66 1.53 24.73
N ASN A 19 -1.20 2.71 24.44
CA ASN A 19 -1.56 3.10 23.06
C ASN A 19 -0.33 3.20 22.14
N SER A 20 0.83 3.61 22.65
CA SER A 20 2.05 3.68 21.83
C SER A 20 2.61 2.30 21.52
N VAL A 21 2.64 1.39 22.47
CA VAL A 21 3.10 0.00 22.27
C VAL A 21 2.17 -0.75 21.31
N GLU A 22 0.85 -0.60 21.47
CA GLU A 22 -0.12 -1.22 20.56
C GLU A 22 0.01 -0.68 19.12
N LYS A 23 0.20 0.65 18.97
CA LYS A 23 0.44 1.26 17.66
C LYS A 23 1.73 0.74 17.02
N ILE A 24 2.80 0.61 17.79
CA ILE A 24 4.08 0.06 17.32
C ILE A 24 3.89 -1.39 16.89
N ASN A 25 3.31 -2.25 17.72
CA ASN A 25 3.09 -3.66 17.42
C ASN A 25 2.22 -3.85 16.16
N ASN A 26 1.14 -3.06 16.01
CA ASN A 26 0.31 -3.09 14.81
C ASN A 26 1.10 -2.72 13.56
N ASN A 27 1.88 -1.65 13.59
CA ASN A 27 2.66 -1.20 12.44
C ASN A 27 3.80 -2.19 12.12
N VAL A 28 4.45 -2.78 13.12
CA VAL A 28 5.46 -3.84 12.92
C VAL A 28 4.87 -5.04 12.20
N LYS A 29 3.67 -5.50 12.63
CA LYS A 29 2.96 -6.60 11.98
C LYS A 29 2.62 -6.28 10.53
N ILE A 30 2.10 -5.09 10.25
CA ILE A 30 1.78 -4.65 8.88
C ILE A 30 3.06 -4.56 8.03
N THR A 31 4.13 -3.97 8.59
CA THR A 31 5.43 -3.91 7.91
C THR A 31 5.94 -5.30 7.54
N ALA A 32 5.89 -6.25 8.47
CA ALA A 32 6.31 -7.61 8.22
C ALA A 32 5.53 -8.25 7.07
N ILE A 33 4.19 -8.09 7.05
CA ILE A 33 3.34 -8.62 5.96
C ILE A 33 3.74 -7.98 4.61
N LEU A 34 3.90 -6.66 4.56
CA LEU A 34 4.25 -5.96 3.32
C LEU A 34 5.65 -6.36 2.82
N VAL A 35 6.64 -6.40 3.71
CA VAL A 35 8.01 -6.81 3.36
C VAL A 35 8.03 -8.26 2.88
N THR A 36 7.36 -9.17 3.57
CA THR A 36 7.27 -10.58 3.15
C THR A 36 6.59 -10.71 1.78
N SER A 37 5.53 -9.93 1.52
CA SER A 37 4.84 -9.91 0.22
C SER A 37 5.76 -9.41 -0.90
N ILE A 38 6.56 -8.38 -0.64
CA ILE A 38 7.56 -7.86 -1.59
C ILE A 38 8.61 -8.94 -1.90
N ILE A 39 9.18 -9.56 -0.86
CA ILE A 39 10.16 -10.63 -1.02
C ILE A 39 9.57 -11.79 -1.83
N ALA A 40 8.35 -12.22 -1.52
CA ALA A 40 7.66 -13.28 -2.25
C ALA A 40 7.46 -12.92 -3.73
N ALA A 41 7.05 -11.69 -4.04
CA ALA A 41 6.88 -11.21 -5.40
C ALA A 41 8.21 -11.23 -6.18
N PHE A 42 9.30 -10.75 -5.58
CA PHE A 42 10.62 -10.82 -6.22
C PHE A 42 11.07 -12.26 -6.47
N ASN A 43 10.83 -13.19 -5.53
CA ASN A 43 11.16 -14.60 -5.74
C ASN A 43 10.34 -15.23 -6.88
N ILE A 44 9.05 -14.87 -7.00
CA ILE A 44 8.19 -15.33 -8.12
C ILE A 44 8.75 -14.81 -9.45
N LEU A 45 9.10 -13.51 -9.53
CA LEU A 45 9.68 -12.93 -10.74
C LEU A 45 11.04 -13.57 -11.07
N GLN A 46 11.89 -13.81 -10.07
CA GLN A 46 13.18 -14.47 -10.26
C GLN A 46 13.00 -15.89 -10.80
N LEU A 47 12.07 -16.67 -10.24
CA LEU A 47 11.76 -18.01 -10.72
C LEU A 47 11.24 -17.96 -12.17
N MET A 48 10.36 -17.01 -12.49
CA MET A 48 9.89 -16.78 -13.87
C MET A 48 11.06 -16.57 -14.84
N PHE A 49 11.99 -15.65 -14.51
CA PHE A 49 13.13 -15.38 -15.38
C PHE A 49 14.06 -16.60 -15.53
N LEU A 50 14.22 -17.40 -14.47
CA LEU A 50 14.97 -18.65 -14.54
C LEU A 50 14.32 -19.66 -15.50
N ILE A 51 13.00 -19.83 -15.41
CA ILE A 51 12.23 -20.69 -16.32
C ILE A 51 12.34 -20.22 -17.77
N LEU A 52 12.20 -18.90 -18.01
CA LEU A 52 12.34 -18.32 -19.35
C LEU A 52 13.76 -18.52 -19.91
N ALA A 53 14.79 -18.43 -19.07
CA ALA A 53 16.18 -18.68 -19.49
C ALA A 53 16.40 -20.15 -19.94
N ILE A 54 15.70 -21.09 -19.31
CA ILE A 54 15.76 -22.53 -19.66
C ILE A 54 14.95 -22.81 -20.91
N LEU A 55 13.72 -22.29 -20.99
CA LEU A 55 12.79 -22.57 -22.10
C LEU A 55 13.16 -21.84 -23.39
N LYS A 56 13.90 -20.73 -23.29
CA LYS A 56 14.34 -19.90 -24.43
C LYS A 56 13.18 -19.64 -25.43
N PRO A 57 12.07 -19.04 -24.99
CA PRO A 57 10.94 -18.78 -25.87
C PRO A 57 11.36 -17.83 -27.01
N ASP A 58 10.63 -17.88 -28.12
CA ASP A 58 10.79 -16.94 -29.20
C ASP A 58 10.52 -15.50 -28.75
N SER A 59 11.02 -14.52 -29.50
CA SER A 59 10.95 -13.10 -29.12
C SER A 59 9.52 -12.60 -28.94
N THR A 60 8.56 -13.07 -29.75
CA THR A 60 7.15 -12.67 -29.66
C THR A 60 6.50 -13.22 -28.41
N THR A 61 6.68 -14.50 -28.10
CA THR A 61 6.19 -15.12 -26.85
C THR A 61 6.78 -14.43 -25.64
N PHE A 62 8.06 -14.06 -25.68
CA PHE A 62 8.71 -13.34 -24.60
C PHE A 62 8.10 -11.94 -24.39
N THR A 63 8.01 -11.14 -25.47
CA THR A 63 7.53 -9.75 -25.40
C THR A 63 6.07 -9.64 -24.99
N ASP A 64 5.25 -10.64 -25.31
CA ASP A 64 3.81 -10.64 -25.00
C ASP A 64 3.50 -11.12 -23.58
N ASN A 65 4.19 -12.15 -23.11
CA ASN A 65 3.84 -12.80 -21.85
C ASN A 65 4.60 -12.26 -20.62
N VAL A 66 5.82 -11.77 -20.79
CA VAL A 66 6.59 -11.21 -19.66
C VAL A 66 5.89 -10.02 -19.01
N PRO A 67 5.40 -9.01 -19.76
CA PRO A 67 4.64 -7.90 -19.18
C PRO A 67 3.36 -8.37 -18.45
N PHE A 68 2.65 -9.35 -18.98
CA PHE A 68 1.45 -9.92 -18.34
C PHE A 68 1.78 -10.48 -16.94
N ILE A 69 2.86 -11.28 -16.83
CA ILE A 69 3.23 -11.88 -15.55
C ILE A 69 3.69 -10.79 -14.56
N ILE A 70 4.52 -9.85 -15.02
CA ILE A 70 4.99 -8.74 -14.17
C ILE A 70 3.80 -7.92 -13.67
N ASN A 71 2.90 -7.51 -14.54
CA ASN A 71 1.73 -6.71 -14.19
C ASN A 71 0.78 -7.45 -13.24
N THR A 72 0.62 -8.78 -13.43
CA THR A 72 -0.17 -9.62 -12.52
C THR A 72 0.45 -9.66 -11.12
N VAL A 73 1.75 -9.88 -11.02
CA VAL A 73 2.46 -9.89 -9.72
C VAL A 73 2.37 -8.51 -9.05
N MET A 74 2.60 -7.44 -9.80
CA MET A 74 2.48 -6.06 -9.30
C MET A 74 1.06 -5.73 -8.88
N GLY A 75 0.05 -6.14 -9.65
CA GLY A 75 -1.36 -5.97 -9.31
C GLY A 75 -1.73 -6.66 -8.00
N LEU A 76 -1.28 -7.90 -7.79
CA LEU A 76 -1.46 -8.62 -6.53
C LEU A 76 -0.77 -7.91 -5.35
N MET A 77 0.45 -7.40 -5.56
CA MET A 77 1.14 -6.61 -4.53
C MET A 77 0.38 -5.34 -4.16
N LEU A 78 -0.17 -4.63 -5.15
CA LEU A 78 -0.99 -3.43 -4.90
C LEU A 78 -2.26 -3.78 -4.12
N ILE A 79 -2.94 -4.89 -4.43
CA ILE A 79 -4.11 -5.37 -3.68
C ILE A 79 -3.73 -5.66 -2.24
N ILE A 80 -2.63 -6.37 -2.00
CA ILE A 80 -2.16 -6.68 -0.65
C ILE A 80 -1.84 -5.37 0.09
N ALA A 81 -1.02 -4.50 -0.48
CA ALA A 81 -0.65 -3.22 0.13
C ALA A 81 -1.89 -2.36 0.43
N GLY A 82 -2.82 -2.28 -0.51
CA GLY A 82 -4.06 -1.53 -0.37
C GLY A 82 -4.96 -2.01 0.77
N ASN A 83 -5.01 -3.32 1.02
CA ASN A 83 -5.76 -3.90 2.14
C ASN A 83 -5.15 -3.59 3.52
N PHE A 84 -3.84 -3.38 3.58
CA PHE A 84 -3.16 -3.10 4.86
C PHE A 84 -2.95 -1.63 5.12
N LEU A 85 -2.88 -0.78 4.09
CA LEU A 85 -2.65 0.65 4.20
C LEU A 85 -3.62 1.37 5.16
N PRO A 86 -4.97 1.14 5.11
CA PRO A 86 -5.92 1.76 6.02
C PRO A 86 -5.76 1.33 7.49
N LYS A 87 -5.10 0.21 7.74
CA LYS A 87 -4.88 -0.35 9.07
C LYS A 87 -3.65 0.21 9.77
N THR A 88 -2.82 0.98 9.06
CA THR A 88 -1.63 1.60 9.63
C THR A 88 -2.01 2.71 10.60
N LYS A 89 -1.37 2.74 11.75
CA LYS A 89 -1.44 3.86 12.69
C LYS A 89 -0.39 4.91 12.31
N ARG A 90 -0.65 6.18 12.61
CA ARG A 90 0.26 7.29 12.27
C ARG A 90 1.69 7.01 12.73
N ASN A 91 2.62 7.01 11.79
CA ASN A 91 4.03 6.66 12.00
C ASN A 91 4.93 7.27 10.90
N SER A 92 6.24 7.10 11.05
CA SER A 92 7.23 7.63 10.10
C SER A 92 7.67 6.63 9.02
N PHE A 93 7.16 5.39 8.99
CA PHE A 93 7.66 4.33 8.11
C PHE A 93 6.72 3.99 6.96
N ILE A 94 5.44 3.72 7.23
CA ILE A 94 4.47 3.20 6.27
C ILE A 94 3.24 4.10 6.21
N GLY A 95 2.75 4.39 5.00
CA GLY A 95 1.53 5.12 4.77
C GLY A 95 1.68 6.26 3.77
N VAL A 96 0.56 6.90 3.44
CA VAL A 96 0.52 8.13 2.65
C VAL A 96 1.01 9.28 3.52
N LYS A 97 2.26 9.72 3.29
CA LYS A 97 2.95 10.69 4.14
C LYS A 97 3.16 12.01 3.42
N THR A 98 2.48 13.02 3.90
CA THR A 98 2.68 14.43 3.54
C THR A 98 2.54 15.27 4.80
N SER A 99 2.90 16.54 4.75
CA SER A 99 2.78 17.43 5.92
C SER A 99 1.35 17.45 6.47
N TRP A 100 0.34 17.49 5.60
CA TRP A 100 -1.05 17.56 6.03
C TRP A 100 -1.60 16.18 6.48
N THR A 101 -1.17 15.05 5.89
CA THR A 101 -1.63 13.73 6.31
C THR A 101 -1.11 13.35 7.70
N GLN A 102 0.02 13.93 8.10
CA GLN A 102 0.60 13.75 9.43
C GLN A 102 0.11 14.77 10.46
N SER A 103 -0.70 15.76 10.08
CA SER A 103 -1.17 16.81 11.02
C SER A 103 -2.14 16.28 12.06
N SER A 104 -2.96 15.28 11.73
CA SER A 104 -3.95 14.69 12.64
C SER A 104 -4.17 13.18 12.37
N ASP A 105 -4.74 12.49 13.36
CA ASP A 105 -5.10 11.07 13.19
C ASP A 105 -6.24 10.90 12.18
N LEU A 106 -7.13 11.89 12.04
CA LEU A 106 -8.19 11.89 11.02
C LEU A 106 -7.59 12.02 9.62
N ALA A 107 -6.68 12.99 9.41
CA ALA A 107 -6.00 13.20 8.13
C ALA A 107 -5.21 11.93 7.73
N TRP A 108 -4.52 11.32 8.68
CA TRP A 108 -3.83 10.05 8.48
C TRP A 108 -4.77 8.93 8.05
N TYR A 109 -5.87 8.73 8.79
CA TYR A 109 -6.83 7.67 8.51
C TYR A 109 -7.48 7.83 7.14
N GLU A 110 -7.99 9.02 6.82
CA GLU A 110 -8.69 9.27 5.56
C GLU A 110 -7.75 9.15 4.35
N SER A 111 -6.52 9.65 4.46
CA SER A 111 -5.54 9.53 3.36
C SER A 111 -5.10 8.10 3.11
N ASN A 112 -4.83 7.34 4.17
CA ASN A 112 -4.42 5.94 4.03
C ASN A 112 -5.59 5.04 3.60
N ARG A 113 -6.83 5.36 3.98
CA ARG A 113 -8.03 4.68 3.51
C ARG A 113 -8.25 4.93 2.02
N ALA A 114 -8.18 6.18 1.59
CA ALA A 114 -8.34 6.53 0.17
C ALA A 114 -7.21 5.91 -0.69
N GLY A 115 -5.95 6.02 -0.23
CA GLY A 115 -4.81 5.38 -0.88
C GLY A 115 -4.92 3.85 -0.94
N GLY A 116 -5.43 3.23 0.12
CA GLY A 116 -5.68 1.79 0.15
C GLY A 116 -6.71 1.34 -0.89
N ILE A 117 -7.82 2.06 -1.00
CA ILE A 117 -8.85 1.80 -2.03
C ILE A 117 -8.25 1.99 -3.43
N ALA A 118 -7.49 3.07 -3.65
CA ALA A 118 -6.83 3.32 -4.93
C ALA A 118 -5.91 2.15 -5.32
N PHE A 119 -5.11 1.64 -4.39
CA PHE A 119 -4.22 0.51 -4.65
C PHE A 119 -4.97 -0.79 -4.98
N VAL A 120 -6.05 -1.10 -4.25
CA VAL A 120 -6.86 -2.29 -4.53
C VAL A 120 -7.50 -2.18 -5.92
N VAL A 121 -8.10 -1.03 -6.24
CA VAL A 121 -8.75 -0.79 -7.54
C VAL A 121 -7.71 -0.86 -8.67
N THR A 122 -6.58 -0.17 -8.51
CA THR A 122 -5.49 -0.21 -9.50
C THR A 122 -5.00 -1.64 -9.71
N GLY A 123 -4.74 -2.37 -8.63
CA GLY A 123 -4.25 -3.75 -8.73
C GLY A 123 -5.23 -4.67 -9.45
N ALA A 124 -6.53 -4.55 -9.16
CA ALA A 124 -7.56 -5.34 -9.85
C ALA A 124 -7.67 -4.96 -11.33
N LEU A 125 -7.70 -3.66 -11.65
CA LEU A 125 -7.75 -3.19 -13.04
C LEU A 125 -6.51 -3.60 -13.83
N THR A 126 -5.32 -3.56 -13.21
CA THR A 126 -4.06 -4.00 -13.82
C THR A 126 -4.10 -5.47 -14.21
N ILE A 127 -4.60 -6.35 -13.33
CA ILE A 127 -4.71 -7.79 -13.62
C ILE A 127 -5.71 -8.02 -14.76
N ILE A 128 -6.83 -7.32 -14.74
CA ILE A 128 -7.87 -7.44 -15.78
C ILE A 128 -7.33 -6.94 -17.13
N GLU A 129 -6.78 -5.72 -17.19
CA GLU A 129 -6.34 -5.13 -18.46
C GLU A 129 -5.17 -5.93 -19.07
N SER A 130 -4.23 -6.41 -18.25
CA SER A 130 -3.09 -7.21 -18.74
C SER A 130 -3.49 -8.55 -19.35
N SER A 131 -4.70 -9.04 -19.07
CA SER A 131 -5.26 -10.23 -19.70
C SER A 131 -5.72 -9.97 -21.14
N PHE A 132 -6.05 -8.72 -21.49
CA PHE A 132 -6.56 -8.34 -22.80
C PHE A 132 -5.50 -7.59 -23.64
N ILE A 133 -4.64 -6.81 -22.98
CA ILE A 133 -3.63 -5.99 -23.65
C ILE A 133 -2.26 -6.63 -23.45
N LYS A 134 -1.61 -6.97 -24.54
CA LYS A 134 -0.32 -7.65 -24.57
C LYS A 134 0.85 -6.67 -24.68
N GLY A 135 2.01 -7.15 -24.27
CA GLY A 135 3.27 -6.44 -24.44
C GLY A 135 3.42 -5.22 -23.53
N ILE A 136 4.37 -4.35 -23.88
CA ILE A 136 4.77 -3.20 -23.05
C ILE A 136 3.64 -2.15 -22.88
N ASN A 137 2.66 -2.11 -23.77
CA ASN A 137 1.54 -1.19 -23.68
C ASN A 137 0.70 -1.42 -22.41
N SER A 138 0.53 -2.67 -21.99
CA SER A 138 -0.12 -3.03 -20.73
C SER A 138 0.59 -2.38 -19.54
N THR A 139 1.93 -2.40 -19.51
CA THR A 139 2.69 -1.78 -18.42
C THR A 139 2.51 -0.25 -18.39
N PHE A 140 2.46 0.42 -19.53
CA PHE A 140 2.17 1.86 -19.58
C PHE A 140 0.76 2.19 -19.08
N ILE A 141 -0.23 1.36 -19.41
CA ILE A 141 -1.61 1.51 -18.95
C ILE A 141 -1.68 1.31 -17.43
N MET A 142 -1.00 0.29 -16.89
CA MET A 142 -0.90 0.08 -15.43
C MET A 142 -0.36 1.33 -14.72
N VAL A 143 0.74 1.91 -15.21
CA VAL A 143 1.33 3.13 -14.63
C VAL A 143 0.36 4.30 -14.70
N ALA A 144 -0.34 4.48 -15.83
CA ALA A 144 -1.33 5.54 -15.98
C ALA A 144 -2.50 5.37 -15.00
N ILE A 145 -3.06 4.17 -14.86
CA ILE A 145 -4.13 3.86 -13.90
C ILE A 145 -3.66 4.14 -12.47
N LEU A 146 -2.43 3.74 -12.11
CA LEU A 146 -1.85 3.98 -10.79
C LEU A 146 -1.74 5.47 -10.48
N LEU A 147 -1.18 6.27 -11.39
CA LEU A 147 -1.01 7.71 -11.19
C LEU A 147 -2.36 8.42 -11.05
N ILE A 148 -3.33 8.09 -11.90
CA ILE A 148 -4.69 8.67 -11.84
C ILE A 148 -5.36 8.29 -10.51
N SER A 149 -5.30 7.02 -10.11
CA SER A 149 -5.90 6.54 -8.87
C SER A 149 -5.31 7.20 -7.63
N ILE A 150 -3.98 7.40 -7.58
CA ILE A 150 -3.30 8.11 -6.49
C ILE A 150 -3.73 9.57 -6.45
N ALA A 151 -3.79 10.26 -7.60
CA ALA A 151 -4.21 11.66 -7.67
C ALA A 151 -5.65 11.83 -7.18
N VAL A 152 -6.58 10.99 -7.64
CA VAL A 152 -7.99 10.99 -7.21
C VAL A 152 -8.11 10.74 -5.71
N ALA A 153 -7.41 9.71 -5.19
CA ALA A 153 -7.43 9.38 -3.77
C ALA A 153 -6.88 10.52 -2.90
N TYR A 154 -5.82 11.17 -3.34
CA TYR A 154 -5.21 12.30 -2.63
C TYR A 154 -6.17 13.49 -2.56
N ILE A 155 -6.77 13.88 -3.69
CA ILE A 155 -7.74 14.98 -3.78
C ILE A 155 -8.96 14.67 -2.92
N TYR A 156 -9.51 13.46 -3.02
CA TYR A 156 -10.66 13.04 -2.22
C TYR A 156 -10.40 13.13 -0.72
N ALA A 157 -9.28 12.59 -0.26
CA ALA A 157 -8.90 12.61 1.15
C ALA A 157 -8.70 14.04 1.66
N TYR A 158 -8.02 14.89 0.88
CA TYR A 158 -7.79 16.29 1.22
C TYR A 158 -9.10 17.07 1.39
N VAL A 159 -10.01 16.95 0.41
CA VAL A 159 -11.31 17.65 0.44
C VAL A 159 -12.16 17.16 1.63
N LYS A 160 -12.14 15.84 1.89
CA LYS A 160 -12.89 15.25 3.00
C LYS A 160 -12.41 15.74 4.36
N VAL A 161 -11.11 15.76 4.58
CA VAL A 161 -10.52 16.25 5.85
C VAL A 161 -10.80 17.74 6.03
N LYS A 162 -10.66 18.54 4.96
CA LYS A 162 -10.94 19.98 5.02
C LYS A 162 -12.41 20.31 5.36
N LYS A 163 -13.36 19.46 4.96
CA LYS A 163 -14.78 19.63 5.30
C LYS A 163 -15.11 19.22 6.74
N SER A 164 -14.24 18.43 7.38
CA SER A 164 -14.46 17.92 8.75
C SER A 164 -13.69 18.73 9.81
N ALA A 165 -12.86 19.68 9.40
CA ALA A 165 -12.13 20.63 10.24
C ALA A 165 -12.88 21.93 10.37
#